data_d14e4a54eacfd1b096ca0891ea906295
#
_entry.id   d14e4a54eacfd1b096ca0891ea906295
#
_cell.length_a   1.000
_cell.length_b   1.000
_cell.length_c   1.000
_cell.angle_alpha   90.00
_cell.angle_beta   90.00
_cell.angle_gamma   90.00
#
_symmetry.space_group_name_H-M   'P 1'
#
loop_
_entity.id
_entity.type
_entity.pdbx_description
1 polymer ?
#
loop_
_entity_poly.entity_id
_entity_poly.type
_entity_poly.pdbx_seq_one_letter_code
_entity_poly.pdbx_strand_id
1 'polypeptide(L)'
;MNTLSTYLTKQGYEKLEEELNYLRTVRRREIARRLELALEEGPLLENAELEDARNEQAFVEGRILMLERMLGDAVIIEEDEGPHEEVEVGSHVTITEGNGSPETYRIVGSAEADPTKGFISNASPLGRALMGCKKGDKVTINVPDGSLEFRVVGIQ
;
A
#
# COMPACT_ATOMS: atom_id res chain seq x y z
N MET A 1 -3.23 -15.08 17.06
CA MET A 1 -3.69 -14.32 15.89
C MET A 1 -2.57 -13.40 15.44
N ASN A 2 -2.03 -13.69 14.30
CA ASN A 2 -1.04 -12.80 13.72
C ASN A 2 -1.74 -11.64 13.05
N THR A 3 -1.96 -10.58 13.81
CA THR A 3 -2.26 -9.30 13.22
C THR A 3 -1.00 -8.85 12.50
N LEU A 4 -1.01 -8.91 11.19
CA LEU A 4 0.07 -8.38 10.40
C LEU A 4 0.10 -6.86 10.61
N SER A 5 1.10 -6.39 11.35
CA SER A 5 1.29 -4.95 11.54
C SER A 5 1.48 -4.28 10.18
N THR A 6 0.89 -3.11 10.02
CA THR A 6 1.08 -2.29 8.82
C THR A 6 2.33 -1.44 9.02
N TYR A 7 3.34 -1.66 8.20
CA TYR A 7 4.57 -0.85 8.24
C TYR A 7 4.41 0.39 7.36
N LEU A 8 4.61 1.55 7.93
CA LEU A 8 4.47 2.83 7.24
C LEU A 8 5.67 3.72 7.54
N THR A 9 6.09 4.49 6.54
CA THR A 9 6.97 5.63 6.78
C THR A 9 6.15 6.73 7.46
N LYS A 10 6.82 7.69 8.07
CA LYS A 10 6.15 8.85 8.65
C LYS A 10 5.31 9.58 7.61
N GLN A 11 5.86 9.77 6.41
CA GLN A 11 5.15 10.41 5.29
C GLN A 11 3.93 9.61 4.85
N GLY A 12 4.06 8.30 4.75
CA GLY A 12 2.95 7.42 4.41
C GLY A 12 1.84 7.45 5.44
N TYR A 13 2.20 7.46 6.71
CA TYR A 13 1.25 7.59 7.82
C TYR A 13 0.47 8.92 7.73
N GLU A 14 1.18 10.02 7.54
CA GLU A 14 0.57 11.35 7.40
C GLU A 14 -0.39 11.43 6.20
N LYS A 15 -0.03 10.85 5.07
CA LYS A 15 -0.91 10.80 3.88
C LYS A 15 -2.19 10.03 4.15
N LEU A 16 -2.10 8.88 4.80
CA LEU A 16 -3.28 8.08 5.12
C LEU A 16 -4.15 8.77 6.16
N GLU A 17 -3.54 9.45 7.12
CA GLU A 17 -4.26 10.26 8.12
C GLU A 17 -5.01 11.41 7.46
N GLU A 18 -4.40 12.11 6.52
CA GLU A 18 -5.05 13.17 5.74
C GLU A 18 -6.21 12.63 4.90
N GLU A 19 -6.02 11.49 4.24
CA GLU A 19 -7.08 10.83 3.48
C GLU A 19 -8.26 10.46 4.39
N LEU A 20 -7.98 9.87 5.55
CA LEU A 20 -9.01 9.50 6.51
C LEU A 20 -9.78 10.73 6.99
N ASN A 21 -9.09 11.80 7.33
CA ASN A 21 -9.70 13.04 7.77
C ASN A 21 -10.59 13.65 6.67
N TYR A 22 -10.11 13.66 5.42
CA TYR A 22 -10.88 14.12 4.27
C TYR A 22 -12.16 13.31 4.08
N LEU A 23 -12.05 11.98 4.13
CA LEU A 23 -13.21 11.10 3.96
C LEU A 23 -14.25 11.31 5.07
N ARG A 24 -13.81 11.45 6.31
CA ARG A 24 -14.70 11.64 7.47
C ARG A 24 -15.38 13.01 7.48
N THR A 25 -14.69 14.05 7.07
CA THR A 25 -15.21 15.42 7.18
C THR A 25 -15.84 15.93 5.91
N VAL A 26 -15.15 15.85 4.79
CA VAL A 26 -15.62 16.42 3.52
C VAL A 26 -16.48 15.40 2.76
N ARG A 27 -15.94 14.22 2.51
CA ARG A 27 -16.59 13.25 1.62
C ARG A 27 -17.89 12.71 2.18
N ARG A 28 -17.95 12.44 3.47
CA ARG A 28 -19.19 12.02 4.12
C ARG A 28 -20.32 13.04 3.96
N ARG A 29 -19.99 14.32 4.11
CA ARG A 29 -21.00 15.39 3.95
C ARG A 29 -21.50 15.50 2.52
N GLU A 30 -20.60 15.42 1.54
CA GLU A 30 -20.97 15.45 0.14
C GLU A 30 -21.92 14.29 -0.20
N ILE A 31 -21.62 13.10 0.27
CA ILE A 31 -22.45 11.92 0.04
C ILE A 31 -23.79 12.04 0.75
N ALA A 32 -23.80 12.49 2.00
CA ALA A 32 -25.04 12.70 2.75
C ALA A 32 -25.97 13.67 2.03
N ARG A 33 -25.44 14.77 1.50
CA ARG A 33 -26.20 15.73 0.71
C ARG A 33 -26.69 15.11 -0.59
N ARG A 34 -25.85 14.36 -1.27
CA ARG A 34 -26.25 13.64 -2.49
C ARG A 34 -27.37 12.67 -2.25
N LEU A 35 -27.31 11.92 -1.14
CA LEU A 35 -28.39 11.01 -0.72
C LEU A 35 -29.68 11.75 -0.44
N GLU A 36 -29.60 12.86 0.28
CA GLU A 36 -30.77 13.69 0.61
C GLU A 36 -31.47 14.21 -0.66
N LEU A 37 -30.69 14.74 -1.60
CA LEU A 37 -31.20 15.21 -2.89
C LEU A 37 -31.80 14.07 -3.71
N ALA A 38 -31.16 12.92 -3.73
CA ALA A 38 -31.65 11.77 -4.49
C ALA A 38 -32.95 11.20 -3.91
N LEU A 39 -33.14 11.25 -2.60
CA LEU A 39 -34.38 10.83 -1.95
C LEU A 39 -35.58 11.71 -2.34
N GLU A 40 -35.34 12.99 -2.64
CA GLU A 40 -36.39 13.90 -3.10
C GLU A 40 -36.89 13.56 -4.51
N GLU A 41 -36.11 12.84 -5.32
CA GLU A 41 -36.44 12.49 -6.69
C GLU A 41 -37.32 11.25 -6.82
N GLY A 42 -37.55 10.49 -5.75
CA GLY A 42 -38.44 9.34 -5.79
C GLY A 42 -37.94 8.11 -5.05
N PRO A 43 -38.72 7.00 -5.10
CA PRO A 43 -38.42 5.79 -4.34
C PRO A 43 -37.22 5.02 -4.91
N LEU A 44 -36.59 4.24 -4.03
CA LEU A 44 -35.36 3.48 -4.28
C LEU A 44 -35.40 2.58 -5.52
N LEU A 45 -36.54 1.96 -5.81
CA LEU A 45 -36.67 0.97 -6.88
C LEU A 45 -36.53 1.54 -8.31
N GLU A 46 -36.69 2.84 -8.47
CA GLU A 46 -36.65 3.51 -9.78
C GLU A 46 -35.65 4.68 -9.80
N ASN A 47 -34.79 4.76 -8.79
CA ASN A 47 -33.93 5.90 -8.59
C ASN A 47 -32.45 5.50 -8.68
N ALA A 48 -31.89 5.61 -9.90
CA ALA A 48 -30.50 5.27 -10.17
C ALA A 48 -29.51 6.19 -9.40
N GLU A 49 -29.86 7.45 -9.20
CA GLU A 49 -29.05 8.38 -8.42
C GLU A 49 -28.93 7.97 -6.95
N LEU A 50 -30.04 7.50 -6.38
CA LEU A 50 -30.03 7.02 -5.01
C LEU A 50 -29.20 5.76 -4.86
N GLU A 51 -29.29 4.84 -5.82
CA GLU A 51 -28.49 3.61 -5.85
C GLU A 51 -27.00 3.94 -5.95
N ASP A 52 -26.61 4.81 -6.87
CA ASP A 52 -25.23 5.25 -7.02
C ASP A 52 -24.68 5.92 -5.77
N ALA A 53 -25.48 6.80 -5.14
CA ALA A 53 -25.08 7.47 -3.91
C ALA A 53 -24.88 6.49 -2.75
N ARG A 54 -25.72 5.47 -2.66
CA ARG A 54 -25.58 4.41 -1.64
C ARG A 54 -24.35 3.54 -1.89
N ASN A 55 -24.06 3.21 -3.14
CA ASN A 55 -22.86 2.45 -3.49
C ASN A 55 -21.60 3.24 -3.14
N GLU A 56 -21.61 4.53 -3.41
CA GLU A 56 -20.49 5.43 -3.07
C GLU A 56 -20.34 5.54 -1.55
N GLN A 57 -21.43 5.64 -0.82
CA GLN A 57 -21.41 5.65 0.64
C GLN A 57 -20.76 4.37 1.20
N ALA A 58 -21.16 3.21 0.68
CA ALA A 58 -20.61 1.94 1.12
C ALA A 58 -19.12 1.85 0.84
N PHE A 59 -18.67 2.33 -0.33
CA PHE A 59 -17.26 2.37 -0.70
C PHE A 59 -16.46 3.27 0.25
N VAL A 60 -16.95 4.48 0.52
CA VAL A 60 -16.28 5.43 1.40
C VAL A 60 -16.22 4.91 2.83
N GLU A 61 -17.30 4.35 3.36
CA GLU A 61 -17.32 3.79 4.71
C GLU A 61 -16.36 2.59 4.83
N GLY A 62 -16.28 1.75 3.82
CA GLY A 62 -15.32 0.65 3.77
C GLY A 62 -13.87 1.15 3.76
N ARG A 63 -13.60 2.20 3.00
CA ARG A 63 -12.27 2.81 2.96
C ARG A 63 -11.88 3.44 4.29
N ILE A 64 -12.81 4.12 4.94
CA ILE A 64 -12.61 4.69 6.28
C ILE A 64 -12.23 3.59 7.26
N LEU A 65 -12.97 2.50 7.28
CA LEU A 65 -12.72 1.38 8.18
C LEU A 65 -11.34 0.77 7.94
N MET A 66 -10.97 0.61 6.68
CA MET A 66 -9.65 0.10 6.29
C MET A 66 -8.52 1.02 6.77
N LEU A 67 -8.67 2.33 6.55
CA LEU A 67 -7.69 3.33 7.00
C LEU A 67 -7.56 3.36 8.52
N GLU A 68 -8.67 3.28 9.24
CA GLU A 68 -8.67 3.21 10.71
C GLU A 68 -7.88 2.00 11.22
N ARG A 69 -8.06 0.85 10.59
CA ARG A 69 -7.31 -0.37 10.93
C ARG A 69 -5.82 -0.22 10.63
N MET A 70 -5.49 0.27 9.43
CA MET A 70 -4.09 0.45 9.03
C MET A 70 -3.36 1.41 9.95
N LEU A 71 -3.99 2.53 10.28
CA LEU A 71 -3.40 3.53 11.17
C LEU A 71 -3.33 3.06 12.63
N GLY A 72 -4.33 2.26 13.06
CA GLY A 72 -4.34 1.70 14.41
C GLY A 72 -3.26 0.65 14.64
N ASP A 73 -2.95 -0.13 13.61
CA ASP A 73 -1.95 -1.20 13.66
C ASP A 73 -0.59 -0.75 13.09
N ALA A 74 -0.43 0.52 12.77
CA ALA A 74 0.75 1.01 12.08
C ALA A 74 1.99 0.96 12.96
N VAL A 75 3.07 0.45 12.37
CA VAL A 75 4.42 0.55 12.92
C VAL A 75 5.17 1.55 12.03
N ILE A 76 5.58 2.66 12.62
CA ILE A 76 6.29 3.69 11.87
C ILE A 76 7.75 3.29 11.78
N ILE A 77 8.23 3.18 10.53
CA ILE A 77 9.63 2.92 10.25
C ILE A 77 10.34 4.24 10.05
N GLU A 78 11.47 4.40 10.71
CA GLU A 78 12.33 5.56 10.51
C GLU A 78 13.08 5.39 9.19
N GLU A 79 13.16 6.46 8.41
CA GLU A 79 14.05 6.50 7.27
C GLU A 79 15.48 6.61 7.81
N ASP A 80 16.13 5.47 7.94
CA ASP A 80 17.52 5.42 8.28
C ASP A 80 18.32 5.70 7.00
N GLU A 81 18.98 6.83 6.93
CA GLU A 81 19.77 7.26 5.76
C GLU A 81 21.15 6.56 5.67
N GLY A 82 21.34 5.48 6.40
CA GLY A 82 22.60 4.76 6.40
C GLY A 82 22.61 3.54 5.47
N PRO A 83 23.81 3.04 5.13
CA PRO A 83 23.90 1.76 4.45
C PRO A 83 23.43 0.64 5.39
N HIS A 84 22.50 -0.17 4.92
CA HIS A 84 22.00 -1.32 5.66
C HIS A 84 22.78 -2.58 5.27
N GLU A 85 23.10 -3.41 6.25
CA GLU A 85 23.74 -4.70 5.98
C GLU A 85 22.74 -5.72 5.43
N GLU A 86 21.50 -5.60 5.84
CA GLU A 86 20.40 -6.48 5.42
C GLU A 86 19.22 -5.66 4.89
N VAL A 87 18.46 -6.27 4.00
CA VAL A 87 17.25 -5.64 3.47
C VAL A 87 16.18 -5.57 4.55
N GLU A 88 15.71 -4.36 4.83
CA GLU A 88 14.64 -4.07 5.78
C GLU A 88 13.56 -3.24 5.09
N VAL A 89 12.41 -3.10 5.73
CA VAL A 89 11.40 -2.15 5.27
C VAL A 89 11.99 -0.75 5.35
N GLY A 90 11.90 0.00 4.24
CA GLY A 90 12.54 1.31 4.08
C GLY A 90 13.84 1.28 3.28
N SER A 91 14.46 0.11 3.13
CA SER A 91 15.70 -0.05 2.35
C SER A 91 15.48 0.18 0.87
N HIS A 92 16.49 0.78 0.23
CA HIS A 92 16.59 0.81 -1.23
C HIS A 92 17.47 -0.36 -1.66
N VAL A 93 16.91 -1.28 -2.41
CA VAL A 93 17.60 -2.50 -2.85
C VAL A 93 17.81 -2.45 -4.34
N THR A 94 19.07 -2.58 -4.75
CA THR A 94 19.40 -2.70 -6.15
C THR A 94 19.63 -4.17 -6.50
N ILE A 95 18.90 -4.66 -7.48
CA ILE A 95 18.95 -6.07 -7.91
C ILE A 95 19.22 -6.16 -9.41
N THR A 96 19.78 -7.29 -9.80
CA THR A 96 19.96 -7.65 -11.22
C THR A 96 19.34 -9.00 -11.50
N GLU A 97 18.70 -9.13 -12.65
CA GLU A 97 18.22 -10.40 -13.16
C GLU A 97 19.23 -10.91 -14.21
N GLY A 98 19.92 -11.99 -13.91
CA GLY A 98 20.96 -12.54 -14.80
C GLY A 98 22.02 -11.49 -15.14
N ASN A 99 22.19 -11.22 -16.45
CA ASN A 99 23.10 -10.20 -16.95
C ASN A 99 22.38 -8.88 -17.29
N GLY A 100 21.17 -8.69 -16.78
CA GLY A 100 20.36 -7.51 -17.04
C GLY A 100 20.87 -6.25 -16.36
N SER A 101 20.26 -5.13 -16.70
CA SER A 101 20.54 -3.84 -16.07
C SER A 101 20.07 -3.84 -14.62
N PRO A 102 20.82 -3.21 -13.69
CA PRO A 102 20.39 -3.09 -12.30
C PRO A 102 19.10 -2.26 -12.19
N GLU A 103 18.19 -2.72 -11.34
CA GLU A 103 16.98 -2.00 -11.00
C GLU A 103 16.95 -1.77 -9.50
N THR A 104 16.53 -0.58 -9.09
CA THR A 104 16.44 -0.22 -7.67
C THR A 104 15.00 -0.14 -7.23
N TYR A 105 14.70 -0.82 -6.15
CA TYR A 105 13.38 -0.83 -5.53
C TYR A 105 13.48 -0.38 -4.09
N ARG A 106 12.43 0.28 -3.60
CA ARG A 106 12.28 0.59 -2.19
C ARG A 106 11.31 -0.40 -1.58
N ILE A 107 11.70 -1.03 -0.48
CA ILE A 107 10.80 -1.93 0.27
C ILE A 107 9.94 -1.09 1.19
N VAL A 108 8.63 -1.19 1.03
CA VAL A 108 7.65 -0.42 1.81
C VAL A 108 6.60 -1.36 2.38
N GLY A 109 5.74 -0.85 3.26
CA GLY A 109 4.55 -1.57 3.70
C GLY A 109 3.51 -1.65 2.58
N SER A 110 2.59 -2.60 2.70
CA SER A 110 1.57 -2.85 1.66
C SER A 110 0.73 -1.61 1.33
N ALA A 111 0.51 -0.74 2.32
CA ALA A 111 -0.29 0.48 2.14
C ALA A 111 0.40 1.53 1.26
N GLU A 112 1.72 1.50 1.16
CA GLU A 112 2.51 2.45 0.37
C GLU A 112 3.00 1.86 -0.95
N ALA A 113 2.70 0.59 -1.23
CA ALA A 113 3.22 -0.10 -2.41
C ALA A 113 2.69 0.54 -3.71
N ASP A 114 3.61 0.82 -4.61
CA ASP A 114 3.33 1.31 -5.96
C ASP A 114 4.44 0.83 -6.88
N PRO A 115 4.28 -0.34 -7.52
CA PRO A 115 5.31 -0.89 -8.40
C PRO A 115 5.73 0.04 -9.53
N THR A 116 4.85 0.91 -10.00
CA THR A 116 5.16 1.86 -11.08
C THR A 116 6.19 2.91 -10.64
N LYS A 117 6.29 3.17 -9.34
CA LYS A 117 7.26 4.09 -8.74
C LYS A 117 8.46 3.38 -8.13
N GLY A 118 8.54 2.06 -8.27
CA GLY A 118 9.60 1.26 -7.67
C GLY A 118 9.40 0.97 -6.17
N PHE A 119 8.20 1.16 -5.65
CA PHE A 119 7.85 0.85 -4.26
C PHE A 119 7.20 -0.52 -4.20
N ILE A 120 7.92 -1.50 -3.68
CA ILE A 120 7.41 -2.87 -3.57
C ILE A 120 7.09 -3.21 -2.12
N SER A 121 5.99 -3.91 -1.92
CA SER A 121 5.54 -4.33 -0.61
C SER A 121 6.46 -5.41 -0.03
N ASN A 122 6.76 -5.31 1.27
CA ASN A 122 7.44 -6.38 2.00
C ASN A 122 6.63 -7.68 2.01
N ALA A 123 5.34 -7.62 1.75
CA ALA A 123 4.46 -8.78 1.67
C ALA A 123 4.34 -9.33 0.24
N SER A 124 4.83 -8.61 -0.79
CA SER A 124 4.83 -9.12 -2.16
C SER A 124 5.83 -10.28 -2.32
N PRO A 125 5.68 -11.14 -3.35
CA PRO A 125 6.62 -12.23 -3.57
C PRO A 125 8.07 -11.78 -3.67
N LEU A 126 8.35 -10.70 -4.42
CA LEU A 126 9.70 -10.14 -4.54
C LEU A 126 10.17 -9.54 -3.21
N GLY A 127 9.33 -8.73 -2.57
CA GLY A 127 9.66 -8.11 -1.28
C GLY A 127 9.97 -9.14 -0.21
N ARG A 128 9.17 -10.19 -0.08
CA ARG A 128 9.41 -11.28 0.88
C ARG A 128 10.72 -12.01 0.61
N ALA A 129 11.03 -12.25 -0.66
CA ALA A 129 12.26 -12.93 -1.04
C ALA A 129 13.50 -12.08 -0.73
N LEU A 130 13.40 -10.76 -0.85
CA LEU A 130 14.49 -9.83 -0.59
C LEU A 130 14.71 -9.53 0.90
N MET A 131 13.68 -9.61 1.72
CA MET A 131 13.78 -9.30 3.16
C MET A 131 14.85 -10.16 3.83
N GLY A 132 15.73 -9.50 4.59
CA GLY A 132 16.82 -10.17 5.30
C GLY A 132 18.03 -10.52 4.44
N CYS A 133 17.98 -10.27 3.13
CA CYS A 133 19.09 -10.54 2.24
C CYS A 133 20.22 -9.54 2.43
N LYS A 134 21.44 -9.99 2.12
CA LYS A 134 22.66 -9.18 2.14
C LYS A 134 23.15 -8.95 0.72
N LYS A 135 24.00 -7.95 0.57
CA LYS A 135 24.68 -7.70 -0.71
C LYS A 135 25.41 -8.97 -1.17
N GLY A 136 25.15 -9.36 -2.42
CA GLY A 136 25.71 -10.56 -3.02
C GLY A 136 24.81 -11.79 -2.95
N ASP A 137 23.75 -11.74 -2.16
CA ASP A 137 22.80 -12.85 -2.05
C ASP A 137 22.00 -13.03 -3.34
N LYS A 138 21.66 -14.28 -3.63
CA LYS A 138 20.80 -14.64 -4.74
C LYS A 138 19.43 -15.02 -4.20
N VAL A 139 18.37 -14.52 -4.84
CA VAL A 139 17.00 -14.87 -4.50
C VAL A 139 16.29 -15.44 -5.71
N THR A 140 15.47 -16.46 -5.49
CA THR A 140 14.67 -17.09 -6.53
C THR A 140 13.20 -16.88 -6.23
N ILE A 141 12.46 -16.41 -7.24
CA ILE A 141 11.02 -16.18 -7.12
C ILE A 141 10.31 -17.11 -8.09
N ASN A 142 9.32 -17.83 -7.57
CA ASN A 142 8.47 -18.68 -8.40
C ASN A 142 7.37 -17.84 -9.04
N VAL A 143 7.30 -17.91 -10.37
CA VAL A 143 6.26 -17.25 -11.17
C VAL A 143 5.53 -18.32 -11.99
N PRO A 144 4.32 -18.05 -12.53
CA PRO A 144 3.56 -19.05 -13.29
C PRO A 144 4.33 -19.68 -14.45
N ASP A 145 5.22 -18.93 -15.10
CA ASP A 145 6.00 -19.39 -16.25
C ASP A 145 7.36 -19.99 -15.88
N GLY A 146 7.62 -20.21 -14.58
CA GLY A 146 8.89 -20.77 -14.11
C GLY A 146 9.41 -20.09 -12.87
N SER A 147 10.71 -19.85 -12.81
CA SER A 147 11.34 -19.12 -11.71
C SER A 147 12.26 -18.03 -12.24
N LEU A 148 12.34 -16.93 -11.49
CA LEU A 148 13.25 -15.82 -11.76
C LEU A 148 14.31 -15.78 -10.68
N GLU A 149 15.56 -15.61 -11.07
CA GLU A 149 16.69 -15.48 -10.15
C GLU A 149 17.24 -14.05 -10.19
N PHE A 150 17.32 -13.45 -9.01
CA PHE A 150 17.87 -12.10 -8.83
C PHE A 150 19.08 -12.13 -7.91
N ARG A 151 19.99 -11.21 -8.13
CA ARG A 151 21.12 -10.99 -7.24
C ARG A 151 21.02 -9.60 -6.61
N VAL A 152 21.23 -9.51 -5.31
CA VAL A 152 21.29 -8.24 -4.59
C VAL A 152 22.68 -7.62 -4.80
N VAL A 153 22.73 -6.49 -5.49
CA VAL A 153 23.99 -5.81 -5.81
C VAL A 153 24.26 -4.59 -4.94
N GLY A 154 23.25 -4.08 -4.25
CA GLY A 154 23.40 -2.95 -3.32
C GLY A 154 22.20 -2.80 -2.40
N ILE A 155 22.47 -2.28 -1.21
CA ILE A 155 21.45 -1.97 -0.20
C ILE A 155 21.78 -0.60 0.37
N GLN A 156 20.79 0.31 0.36
CA GLN A 156 20.90 1.65 0.97
C GLN A 156 19.80 1.88 2.00
#